data_407111dd249d68d97640f11dddbbc4c3
#
_entry.id   407111dd249d68d97640f11dddbbc4c3
#
_cell.length_a   1.000
_cell.length_b   1.000
_cell.length_c   1.000
_cell.angle_alpha   90.00
_cell.angle_beta   90.00
_cell.angle_gamma   90.00
#
_symmetry.space_group_name_H-M   'P 1'
#
loop_
_entity.id
_entity.type
_entity.pdbx_description
1 polymer ?
#
loop_
_entity_poly.entity_id
_entity_poly.type
_entity_poly.pdbx_seq_one_letter_code
_entity_poly.pdbx_strand_id
1 'polypeptide(L)'
;MKEYNKANIPLAKTLRKNMTPWERKLWYEFLRNYPIRFQRQKAIGNYIVDFYCAKARLVVELDGGGHYTDEQIQKDNIRTKELEGMNLTVLRICNLDIDRNFGGVCEYIDLSVKKSLPQSASLTAPSSEGAKVQDLSLI
;
A
#
# COMPACT_ATOMS: atom_id res chain seq x y z
N MET A 1 5.56 -2.48 -19.74
CA MET A 1 6.19 -2.64 -18.60
C MET A 1 6.45 -1.36 -17.94
N LYS A 2 6.53 -1.38 -16.68
CA LYS A 2 6.72 -0.20 -15.98
C LYS A 2 8.10 0.28 -16.06
N GLU A 3 8.30 1.54 -16.25
CA GLU A 3 9.59 2.08 -16.23
C GLU A 3 9.81 2.75 -14.92
N TYR A 4 11.03 2.87 -14.47
CA TYR A 4 11.29 3.60 -13.27
C TYR A 4 12.58 4.37 -13.40
N ASN A 5 12.71 5.42 -12.60
CA ASN A 5 13.85 6.27 -12.61
C ASN A 5 14.96 5.58 -11.85
N LYS A 6 16.03 5.20 -12.52
CA LYS A 6 17.11 4.48 -11.90
C LYS A 6 17.77 5.26 -10.77
N ALA A 7 17.71 6.57 -10.82
CA ALA A 7 18.31 7.37 -9.77
C ALA A 7 17.59 7.17 -8.44
N ASN A 8 16.35 6.67 -8.45
CA ASN A 8 15.63 6.45 -7.21
C ASN A 8 16.01 5.15 -6.51
N ILE A 9 16.74 4.26 -7.16
CA ILE A 9 17.11 3.00 -6.53
C ILE A 9 18.00 3.19 -5.31
N PRO A 10 19.10 3.99 -5.38
CA PRO A 10 19.90 4.22 -4.18
C PRO A 10 19.13 4.97 -3.10
N LEU A 11 18.24 5.89 -3.50
CA LEU A 11 17.45 6.63 -2.54
C LEU A 11 16.49 5.69 -1.83
N ALA A 12 15.88 4.75 -2.54
CA ALA A 12 14.99 3.79 -1.92
C ALA A 12 15.74 2.95 -0.89
N LYS A 13 16.99 2.58 -1.16
CA LYS A 13 17.77 1.83 -0.20
C LYS A 13 18.03 2.64 1.06
N THR A 14 18.30 3.93 0.90
CA THR A 14 18.53 4.80 2.03
C THR A 14 17.25 4.92 2.86
N LEU A 15 16.12 5.06 2.20
CA LEU A 15 14.86 5.19 2.92
C LEU A 15 14.51 3.90 3.68
N ARG A 16 14.87 2.73 3.14
CA ARG A 16 14.62 1.50 3.86
C ARG A 16 15.39 1.44 5.17
N LYS A 17 16.57 2.06 5.22
CA LYS A 17 17.35 2.06 6.43
C LYS A 17 16.80 3.08 7.43
N ASN A 18 16.09 4.07 6.94
CA ASN A 18 15.61 5.16 7.77
C ASN A 18 14.09 5.24 7.85
N MET A 19 13.44 4.10 7.93
CA MET A 19 12.00 4.10 8.01
C MET A 19 11.48 4.76 9.28
N THR A 20 10.33 5.38 9.18
CA THR A 20 9.71 6.00 10.34
C THR A 20 9.22 4.91 11.28
N PRO A 21 8.92 5.23 12.54
CA PRO A 21 8.40 4.22 13.46
C PRO A 21 7.12 3.56 12.97
N TRP A 22 6.24 4.29 12.29
CA TRP A 22 5.00 3.74 11.78
C TRP A 22 5.25 2.78 10.63
N GLU A 23 6.19 3.13 9.75
CA GLU A 23 6.58 2.25 8.65
C GLU A 23 7.21 0.98 9.22
N ARG A 24 8.05 1.13 10.27
CA ARG A 24 8.69 -0.03 10.86
C ARG A 24 7.66 -0.95 11.49
N LYS A 25 6.70 -0.40 12.18
CA LYS A 25 5.69 -1.19 12.83
C LYS A 25 4.89 -1.99 11.80
N LEU A 26 4.41 -1.33 10.75
CA LEU A 26 3.61 -1.99 9.74
C LEU A 26 4.43 -3.07 9.03
N TRP A 27 5.68 -2.78 8.75
CA TRP A 27 6.53 -3.74 8.06
C TRP A 27 6.85 -4.95 8.93
N TYR A 28 7.39 -4.71 10.11
CA TYR A 28 7.87 -5.82 10.92
C TYR A 28 6.75 -6.61 11.60
N GLU A 29 5.65 -5.98 11.89
CA GLU A 29 4.57 -6.67 12.59
C GLU A 29 3.52 -7.25 11.65
N PHE A 30 3.52 -6.87 10.39
CA PHE A 30 2.49 -7.35 9.49
C PHE A 30 3.00 -7.67 8.09
N LEU A 31 3.50 -6.68 7.38
CA LEU A 31 3.75 -6.86 5.94
C LEU A 31 4.89 -7.81 5.63
N ARG A 32 5.91 -7.82 6.46
CA ARG A 32 7.07 -8.66 6.20
C ARG A 32 6.70 -10.14 6.12
N ASN A 33 5.74 -10.56 6.93
CA ASN A 33 5.34 -11.94 6.96
C ASN A 33 4.01 -12.21 6.28
N TYR A 34 3.50 -11.24 5.54
CA TYR A 34 2.23 -11.41 4.86
C TYR A 34 2.41 -12.47 3.77
N PRO A 35 1.42 -13.35 3.56
CA PRO A 35 1.56 -14.44 2.60
C PRO A 35 1.88 -14.02 1.17
N ILE A 36 1.40 -12.86 0.75
CA ILE A 36 1.71 -12.36 -0.58
C ILE A 36 2.75 -11.28 -0.42
N ARG A 37 3.81 -11.37 -1.19
CA ARG A 37 4.97 -10.53 -0.97
C ARG A 37 4.71 -9.04 -1.07
N PHE A 38 5.17 -8.30 -0.07
CA PHE A 38 5.23 -6.86 -0.12
C PHE A 38 6.70 -6.43 -0.16
N GLN A 39 6.96 -5.32 -0.81
CA GLN A 39 8.28 -4.72 -0.82
C GLN A 39 8.14 -3.35 -0.15
N ARG A 40 9.19 -2.91 0.53
CA ARG A 40 9.15 -1.60 1.18
C ARG A 40 10.02 -0.62 0.42
N GLN A 41 9.62 0.63 0.41
CA GLN A 41 10.35 1.71 -0.23
C GLN A 41 10.75 1.31 -1.64
N LYS A 42 9.73 1.14 -2.48
CA LYS A 42 9.95 0.66 -3.84
C LYS A 42 9.87 1.79 -4.84
N ALA A 43 10.84 1.84 -5.75
CA ALA A 43 10.81 2.85 -6.82
C ALA A 43 9.86 2.39 -7.90
N ILE A 44 8.89 3.22 -8.24
CA ILE A 44 7.92 2.94 -9.29
C ILE A 44 7.78 4.22 -10.10
N GLY A 45 8.11 4.16 -11.38
CA GLY A 45 8.11 5.36 -12.21
C GLY A 45 9.08 6.36 -11.62
N ASN A 46 8.64 7.56 -11.41
CA ASN A 46 9.47 8.61 -10.83
C ASN A 46 9.26 8.75 -9.34
N TYR A 47 8.57 7.80 -8.71
CA TYR A 47 8.22 7.91 -7.32
C TYR A 47 8.78 6.76 -6.50
N ILE A 48 8.88 6.97 -5.19
CA ILE A 48 9.22 5.90 -4.27
C ILE A 48 8.00 5.74 -3.39
N VAL A 49 7.42 4.53 -3.38
CA VAL A 49 6.23 4.28 -2.58
C VAL A 49 6.63 3.55 -1.31
N ASP A 50 5.86 3.74 -0.25
CA ASP A 50 6.22 3.15 1.04
C ASP A 50 6.20 1.63 1.00
N PHE A 51 5.12 1.04 0.51
CA PHE A 51 5.02 -0.41 0.40
C PHE A 51 4.31 -0.79 -0.89
N TYR A 52 4.74 -1.88 -1.49
CA TYR A 52 4.20 -2.31 -2.78
C TYR A 52 4.00 -3.80 -2.82
N CYS A 53 2.82 -4.23 -3.26
CA CYS A 53 2.52 -5.63 -3.49
C CYS A 53 2.31 -5.80 -5.00
N ALA A 54 3.29 -6.36 -5.68
CA ALA A 54 3.23 -6.47 -7.13
C ALA A 54 2.09 -7.36 -7.59
N LYS A 55 1.85 -8.45 -6.89
CA LYS A 55 0.83 -9.39 -7.30
C LYS A 55 -0.56 -8.79 -7.25
N ALA A 56 -0.83 -7.97 -6.26
CA ALA A 56 -2.13 -7.31 -6.14
C ALA A 56 -2.14 -5.95 -6.81
N ARG A 57 -0.99 -5.48 -7.31
CA ARG A 57 -0.83 -4.16 -7.91
C ARG A 57 -1.32 -3.10 -6.93
N LEU A 58 -0.88 -3.24 -5.70
CA LEU A 58 -1.34 -2.40 -4.60
C LEU A 58 -0.20 -1.63 -3.98
N VAL A 59 -0.40 -0.35 -3.78
CA VAL A 59 0.56 0.53 -3.11
C VAL A 59 -0.06 0.95 -1.80
N VAL A 60 0.70 0.87 -0.71
CA VAL A 60 0.24 1.35 0.59
C VAL A 60 1.15 2.49 1.00
N GLU A 61 0.57 3.63 1.34
CA GLU A 61 1.31 4.80 1.74
C GLU A 61 0.86 5.27 3.10
N LEU A 62 1.81 5.65 3.95
CA LEU A 62 1.46 6.16 5.26
C LEU A 62 1.50 7.68 5.23
N ASP A 63 0.51 8.29 5.88
CA ASP A 63 0.37 9.71 5.85
C ASP A 63 0.57 10.26 7.25
N GLY A 64 1.48 11.20 7.40
CA GLY A 64 1.80 11.74 8.70
C GLY A 64 0.73 12.64 9.28
N GLY A 65 -0.23 13.09 8.50
CA GLY A 65 -1.28 13.90 9.06
C GLY A 65 -0.88 15.33 9.38
N GLY A 66 0.16 15.83 8.81
CA GLY A 66 0.55 17.18 9.07
C GLY A 66 -0.28 18.18 8.30
N HIS A 67 0.09 19.43 8.38
CA HIS A 67 -0.61 20.44 7.62
C HIS A 67 -0.07 20.44 6.21
N TYR A 68 -0.95 20.52 5.24
CA TYR A 68 -0.53 20.50 3.86
C TYR A 68 -0.95 21.77 3.17
N THR A 69 -0.08 22.32 2.35
CA THR A 69 -0.42 23.49 1.56
C THR A 69 -1.20 23.01 0.35
N ASP A 70 -1.86 23.95 -0.33
CA ASP A 70 -2.59 23.60 -1.53
C ASP A 70 -1.65 23.01 -2.57
N GLU A 71 -0.43 23.53 -2.63
CA GLU A 71 0.54 23.04 -3.59
C GLU A 71 0.91 21.59 -3.29
N GLN A 72 1.08 21.24 -2.03
CA GLN A 72 1.41 19.87 -1.66
C GLN A 72 0.25 18.93 -1.96
N ILE A 73 -0.97 19.38 -1.73
CA ILE A 73 -2.14 18.58 -2.03
C ILE A 73 -2.23 18.32 -3.53
N GLN A 74 -1.95 19.33 -4.34
CA GLN A 74 -1.97 19.16 -5.77
C GLN A 74 -0.92 18.18 -6.24
N LYS A 75 0.29 18.28 -5.72
CA LYS A 75 1.37 17.37 -6.09
C LYS A 75 1.00 15.95 -5.71
N ASP A 76 0.37 15.79 -4.56
CA ASP A 76 0.01 14.48 -4.09
C ASP A 76 -1.09 13.88 -4.96
N ASN A 77 -2.03 14.69 -5.40
CA ASN A 77 -3.08 14.23 -6.28
C ASN A 77 -2.51 13.81 -7.64
N ILE A 78 -1.56 14.56 -8.16
CA ILE A 78 -0.93 14.23 -9.43
C ILE A 78 -0.19 12.90 -9.28
N ARG A 79 0.53 12.73 -8.18
CA ARG A 79 1.27 11.51 -7.93
C ARG A 79 0.34 10.30 -7.88
N THR A 80 -0.76 10.44 -7.15
CA THR A 80 -1.72 9.36 -7.02
C THR A 80 -2.33 9.02 -8.38
N LYS A 81 -2.67 10.03 -9.17
CA LYS A 81 -3.25 9.77 -10.47
C LYS A 81 -2.26 9.09 -11.40
N GLU A 82 -0.99 9.44 -11.32
CA GLU A 82 0.00 8.80 -12.16
C GLU A 82 0.18 7.34 -11.77
N LEU A 83 0.19 7.04 -10.48
CA LEU A 83 0.30 5.66 -10.04
C LEU A 83 -0.94 4.87 -10.46
N GLU A 84 -2.11 5.48 -10.33
CA GLU A 84 -3.33 4.82 -10.76
C GLU A 84 -3.34 4.61 -12.27
N GLY A 85 -2.73 5.51 -13.01
CA GLY A 85 -2.61 5.36 -14.45
C GLY A 85 -1.74 4.18 -14.86
N MET A 86 -0.90 3.68 -13.93
CA MET A 86 -0.11 2.49 -14.16
C MET A 86 -0.87 1.24 -13.73
N ASN A 87 -2.15 1.37 -13.50
CA ASN A 87 -3.01 0.28 -13.08
C ASN A 87 -2.67 -0.22 -11.69
N LEU A 88 -2.36 0.71 -10.80
CA LEU A 88 -2.09 0.41 -9.41
C LEU A 88 -3.20 0.98 -8.54
N THR A 89 -3.51 0.31 -7.46
CA THR A 89 -4.44 0.82 -6.46
C THR A 89 -3.61 1.42 -5.34
N VAL A 90 -3.93 2.61 -4.91
CA VAL A 90 -3.17 3.29 -3.85
C VAL A 90 -4.02 3.39 -2.60
N LEU A 91 -3.54 2.81 -1.50
CA LEU A 91 -4.19 2.93 -0.21
C LEU A 91 -3.42 3.95 0.62
N ARG A 92 -4.14 4.84 1.24
CA ARG A 92 -3.53 5.81 2.13
C ARG A 92 -3.96 5.50 3.54
N ILE A 93 -3.01 5.38 4.44
CA ILE A 93 -3.29 5.04 5.83
C ILE A 93 -2.65 6.09 6.71
N CYS A 94 -3.42 6.63 7.62
CA CYS A 94 -2.93 7.66 8.51
C CYS A 94 -2.08 7.05 9.60
N ASN A 95 -0.98 7.70 9.96
CA ASN A 95 -0.11 7.21 11.02
C ASN A 95 -0.88 7.06 12.33
N LEU A 96 -1.86 7.90 12.55
CA LEU A 96 -2.65 7.81 13.75
C LEU A 96 -3.39 6.49 13.83
N ASP A 97 -3.83 5.96 12.70
CA ASP A 97 -4.51 4.68 12.69
C ASP A 97 -3.56 3.54 13.02
N ILE A 98 -2.30 3.67 12.64
CA ILE A 98 -1.29 2.70 13.00
C ILE A 98 -1.17 2.66 14.55
N ASP A 99 -1.22 3.84 15.17
CA ASP A 99 -1.10 3.90 16.61
C ASP A 99 -2.34 3.44 17.34
N ARG A 100 -3.50 3.76 16.84
CA ARG A 100 -4.74 3.54 17.57
C ARG A 100 -5.55 2.33 17.13
N ASN A 101 -5.37 1.88 15.92
CA ASN A 101 -6.20 0.81 15.40
C ASN A 101 -5.40 -0.07 14.45
N PHE A 102 -4.28 -0.56 14.92
CA PHE A 102 -3.38 -1.36 14.08
C PHE A 102 -4.09 -2.59 13.51
N GLY A 103 -4.91 -3.26 14.32
CA GLY A 103 -5.64 -4.42 13.84
C GLY A 103 -6.55 -4.08 12.67
N GLY A 104 -7.24 -2.95 12.75
CA GLY A 104 -8.10 -2.50 11.66
C GLY A 104 -7.31 -2.16 10.41
N VAL A 105 -6.10 -1.59 10.58
CA VAL A 105 -5.25 -1.27 9.45
C VAL A 105 -4.84 -2.57 8.75
N CYS A 106 -4.43 -3.57 9.52
CA CYS A 106 -4.01 -4.84 8.94
C CYS A 106 -5.16 -5.51 8.20
N GLU A 107 -6.35 -5.43 8.75
CA GLU A 107 -7.51 -6.02 8.13
C GLU A 107 -7.87 -5.28 6.84
N TYR A 108 -7.77 -3.97 6.86
CA TYR A 108 -8.05 -3.17 5.69
C TYR A 108 -7.09 -3.53 4.55
N ILE A 109 -5.80 -3.67 4.87
CA ILE A 109 -4.82 -4.03 3.85
C ILE A 109 -5.10 -5.43 3.32
N ASP A 110 -5.40 -6.37 4.22
CA ASP A 110 -5.67 -7.75 3.81
C ASP A 110 -6.88 -7.82 2.88
N LEU A 111 -7.94 -7.12 3.20
CA LEU A 111 -9.11 -7.11 2.36
C LEU A 111 -8.83 -6.45 1.01
N SER A 112 -8.01 -5.41 1.02
CA SER A 112 -7.66 -4.72 -0.21
C SER A 112 -6.81 -5.60 -1.12
N VAL A 113 -5.91 -6.38 -0.53
CA VAL A 113 -5.10 -7.29 -1.30
C VAL A 113 -5.99 -8.35 -1.96
N LYS A 114 -6.90 -8.93 -1.19
CA LYS A 114 -7.77 -9.96 -1.72
C LYS A 114 -8.67 -9.45 -2.81
N LYS A 115 -9.16 -8.23 -2.65
CA LYS A 115 -10.02 -7.64 -3.64
C LYS A 115 -9.26 -7.33 -4.92
N SER A 116 -7.98 -7.04 -4.83
CA SER A 116 -7.17 -6.62 -5.96
C SER A 116 -6.47 -7.77 -6.67
N LEU A 117 -6.50 -8.97 -6.11
CA LEU A 117 -5.83 -10.08 -6.76
C LEU A 117 -6.56 -10.49 -8.02
N PRO A 118 -5.84 -11.09 -8.97
CA PRO A 118 -6.48 -11.57 -10.18
C PRO A 118 -7.57 -12.58 -9.86
N GLN A 119 -8.62 -12.58 -10.66
CA GLN A 119 -9.73 -13.45 -10.43
C GLN A 119 -9.32 -14.91 -10.32
N SER A 120 -8.40 -15.33 -11.13
CA SER A 120 -8.00 -16.72 -11.08
C SER A 120 -7.44 -17.11 -9.73
N ALA A 121 -6.88 -16.17 -9.02
CA ALA A 121 -6.29 -16.50 -7.76
C ALA A 121 -7.32 -16.68 -6.68
N SER A 122 -8.48 -16.15 -6.88
CA SER A 122 -9.44 -16.22 -5.82
C SER A 122 -10.33 -17.42 -5.94
N LEU A 123 -10.17 -18.17 -6.96
CA LEU A 123 -10.95 -19.31 -7.04
C LEU A 123 -10.93 -20.22 -5.93
N THR A 124 -9.98 -20.24 -5.22
CA THR A 124 -9.96 -21.17 -4.17
C THR A 124 -11.00 -20.90 -3.18
N ALA A 125 -11.52 -19.84 -3.21
CA ALA A 125 -12.39 -19.56 -2.15
C ALA A 125 -13.58 -20.24 -2.33
N PRO A 126 -14.10 -20.73 -1.72
CA PRO A 126 -15.25 -21.34 -1.90
C PRO A 126 -16.19 -20.44 -1.43
N SER A 127 -16.07 -20.13 -1.53
CA SER A 127 -16.58 -19.57 -1.29
C SER A 127 -17.27 -19.14 -0.71
N SER A 128 -17.52 -19.25 -0.47
CA SER A 128 -18.10 -18.93 -0.07
C SER A 128 -18.37 -18.16 0.57
N GLU A 129 -18.11 -18.18 0.97
CA GLU A 129 -18.21 -17.44 1.56
C GLU A 129 -18.23 -16.37 1.20
N GLY A 130 -17.87 -16.58 0.55
CA GLY A 130 -17.50 -15.48 0.09
C GLY A 130 -18.54 -14.58 0.30
N ALA A 131 -19.41 -14.97 0.16
CA ALA A 131 -20.43 -14.13 0.27
C ALA A 131 -20.35 -13.34 1.40
N LYS A 132 -20.19 -13.80 2.35
CA LYS A 132 -20.28 -13.12 3.40
C LYS A 132 -19.45 -12.07 3.45
N VAL A 133 -18.61 -12.15 2.95
CA VAL A 133 -17.74 -11.22 3.01
C VAL A 133 -18.23 -9.96 2.74
N GLN A 134 -18.96 -9.93 1.92
CA GLN A 134 -19.34 -8.77 1.57
C GLN A 134 -19.74 -7.94 2.57
N ASP A 135 -20.10 -8.42 3.42
CA ASP A 135 -20.62 -7.66 4.39
C ASP A 135 -19.64 -6.78 4.84
N LEU A 136 -18.57 -7.08 4.81
CA LEU A 136 -17.63 -6.28 5.29
C LEU A 136 -17.60 -5.03 4.71
N SER A 137 -17.97 -5.03 3.67
CA SER A 137 -17.86 -3.84 3.04
C SER A 137 -18.52 -2.81 3.76
N LEU A 138 -19.16 -3.08 4.64
CA LEU A 138 -19.80 -2.14 5.29
C LEU A 138 -18.93 -1.29 5.91
N ILE A 139 -17.90 -1.65 6.13
CA ILE A 139 -17.05 -0.85 6.76
C ILE A 139 -16.81 0.40 6.24
#